data_b4ff62e1fa806e70e4a2203df6d3ae6c
#
_entry.id   b4ff62e1fa806e70e4a2203df6d3ae6c
#
_cell.length_a   1.000
_cell.length_b   1.000
_cell.length_c   1.000
_cell.angle_alpha   90.00
_cell.angle_beta   90.00
_cell.angle_gamma   90.00
#
_symmetry.space_group_name_H-M   'P 1'
#
loop_
_entity.id
_entity.type
_entity.pdbx_description
1 polymer ?
#
loop_
_entity_poly.entity_id
_entity_poly.type
_entity_poly.pdbx_seq_one_letter_code
_entity_poly.pdbx_strand_id
1 'polypeptide(L)'
;MEEQDYINSGDKPTLINLRNESRANNYYRKEIWTGEHLQLTVMSIPIGGEVGLELHNDNDQFIGVEYGMAAVYMGATKQGVKFVGNANADYAIIVPAGTWHNIINDGNCPLKLYSVYAPPHHPKGTIHKTKFDSDLADY
;
A
#
# COMPACT_ATOMS: atom_id res chain seq x y z
N MET A 1 -19.58 22.84 3.79
CA MET A 1 -18.71 22.09 2.88
C MET A 1 -19.19 20.66 2.80
N GLU A 2 -19.28 20.13 1.63
CA GLU A 2 -19.65 18.73 1.44
C GLU A 2 -18.55 17.81 1.93
N GLU A 3 -18.92 16.67 2.50
CA GLU A 3 -17.96 15.67 2.97
C GLU A 3 -17.05 15.21 1.86
N GLN A 4 -17.57 15.00 0.66
CA GLN A 4 -16.80 14.56 -0.49
C GLN A 4 -15.72 15.55 -0.90
N ASP A 5 -15.84 16.82 -0.57
CA ASP A 5 -14.82 17.83 -0.87
C ASP A 5 -13.53 17.58 -0.08
N TYR A 6 -13.65 16.91 1.05
CA TYR A 6 -12.48 16.50 1.84
C TYR A 6 -11.90 15.17 1.34
N ILE A 7 -12.74 14.29 0.79
CA ILE A 7 -12.28 12.95 0.36
C ILE A 7 -11.40 13.02 -0.88
N ASN A 8 -11.71 13.92 -1.82
CA ASN A 8 -11.04 13.96 -3.12
C ASN A 8 -10.28 15.25 -3.37
N SER A 9 -9.83 15.91 -2.31
CA SER A 9 -9.23 17.24 -2.44
C SER A 9 -7.77 17.24 -2.86
N GLY A 10 -7.17 16.09 -3.11
CA GLY A 10 -5.77 16.01 -3.54
C GLY A 10 -4.83 16.35 -2.40
N ASP A 11 -4.15 17.50 -2.48
CA ASP A 11 -3.18 17.94 -1.48
C ASP A 11 -3.78 18.84 -0.38
N LYS A 12 -5.09 18.98 -0.34
CA LYS A 12 -5.77 19.83 0.64
C LYS A 12 -6.06 19.08 1.94
N PRO A 13 -6.32 19.79 3.03
CA PRO A 13 -6.75 19.12 4.26
C PRO A 13 -7.94 18.21 3.99
N THR A 14 -7.88 16.97 4.45
CA THR A 14 -8.81 15.94 4.05
C THR A 14 -9.14 15.05 5.24
N LEU A 15 -10.41 14.69 5.38
CA LEU A 15 -10.88 13.71 6.33
C LEU A 15 -11.33 12.46 5.56
N ILE A 16 -10.73 11.32 5.88
CA ILE A 16 -10.98 10.07 5.15
C ILE A 16 -11.37 8.98 6.12
N ASN A 17 -12.43 8.23 5.79
CA ASN A 17 -12.69 6.96 6.45
C ASN A 17 -11.85 5.89 5.77
N LEU A 18 -10.69 5.62 6.35
CA LEU A 18 -9.68 4.75 5.74
C LEU A 18 -10.16 3.32 5.57
N ARG A 19 -10.92 2.82 6.54
CA ARG A 19 -11.52 1.49 6.46
C ARG A 19 -12.44 1.36 5.23
N ASN A 20 -13.33 2.32 5.04
CA ASN A 20 -14.26 2.29 3.91
C ASN A 20 -13.52 2.42 2.58
N GLU A 21 -12.56 3.33 2.48
CA GLU A 21 -11.78 3.50 1.26
C GLU A 21 -11.00 2.23 0.90
N SER A 22 -10.37 1.60 1.88
CA SER A 22 -9.61 0.38 1.66
C SER A 22 -10.52 -0.78 1.25
N ARG A 23 -11.64 -0.96 1.94
CA ARG A 23 -12.56 -2.07 1.67
C ARG A 23 -13.28 -1.95 0.34
N ALA A 24 -13.65 -0.71 -0.05
CA ALA A 24 -14.34 -0.46 -1.30
C ALA A 24 -13.43 -0.55 -2.52
N ASN A 25 -12.13 -0.42 -2.34
CA ASN A 25 -11.19 -0.44 -3.45
C ASN A 25 -10.98 -1.85 -4.01
N ASN A 26 -11.18 -2.01 -5.31
CA ASN A 26 -10.93 -3.27 -6.02
C ASN A 26 -9.75 -3.18 -6.99
N TYR A 27 -9.09 -2.05 -7.06
CA TYR A 27 -7.89 -1.90 -7.88
C TYR A 27 -6.68 -2.44 -7.13
N TYR A 28 -5.72 -2.98 -7.88
CA TYR A 28 -4.45 -3.40 -7.29
C TYR A 28 -3.81 -2.27 -6.51
N ARG A 29 -3.75 -1.05 -7.08
CA ARG A 29 -3.28 0.16 -6.38
C ARG A 29 -4.06 1.38 -6.85
N LYS A 30 -4.44 2.22 -5.89
CA LYS A 30 -5.08 3.51 -6.17
C LYS A 30 -4.52 4.56 -5.22
N GLU A 31 -4.02 5.66 -5.79
CA GLU A 31 -3.61 6.81 -5.01
C GLU A 31 -4.84 7.55 -4.51
N ILE A 32 -4.87 7.89 -3.22
CA ILE A 32 -5.99 8.57 -2.57
C ILE A 32 -5.66 10.02 -2.28
N TRP A 33 -4.46 10.29 -1.75
CA TRP A 33 -4.07 11.63 -1.34
C TRP A 33 -2.56 11.76 -1.43
N THR A 34 -2.09 12.89 -1.95
CA THR A 34 -0.66 13.18 -2.06
C THR A 34 -0.39 14.59 -1.62
N GLY A 35 0.38 14.73 -0.55
CA GLY A 35 0.85 16.01 -0.05
C GLY A 35 2.33 16.22 -0.32
N GLU A 36 2.89 17.21 0.31
CA GLU A 36 4.31 17.54 0.15
C GLU A 36 5.21 16.46 0.76
N HIS A 37 4.80 15.88 1.90
CA HIS A 37 5.67 15.00 2.69
C HIS A 37 5.12 13.60 2.90
N LEU A 38 3.90 13.33 2.49
CA LEU A 38 3.35 11.96 2.58
C LEU A 38 2.34 11.70 1.49
N GLN A 39 2.10 10.43 1.23
CA GLN A 39 1.13 9.97 0.24
C GLN A 39 0.38 8.77 0.77
N LEU A 40 -0.92 8.75 0.56
CA LEU A 40 -1.80 7.65 0.93
C LEU A 40 -2.26 6.90 -0.31
N THR A 41 -2.09 5.58 -0.28
CA THR A 41 -2.59 4.68 -1.33
C THR A 41 -3.38 3.54 -0.70
N VAL A 42 -4.27 2.94 -1.47
CA VAL A 42 -4.96 1.70 -1.09
C VAL A 42 -4.69 0.62 -2.13
N MET A 43 -4.70 -0.63 -1.66
CA MET A 43 -4.45 -1.78 -2.53
C MET A 43 -5.45 -2.89 -2.26
N SER A 44 -5.76 -3.65 -3.30
CA SER A 44 -6.48 -4.90 -3.20
C SER A 44 -5.66 -5.97 -3.93
N ILE A 45 -5.20 -6.97 -3.17
CA ILE A 45 -4.37 -8.04 -3.71
C ILE A 45 -5.18 -9.32 -3.75
N PRO A 46 -5.34 -9.93 -4.93
CA PRO A 46 -6.17 -11.13 -5.06
C PRO A 46 -5.55 -12.31 -4.32
N ILE A 47 -6.36 -13.33 -4.08
CA ILE A 47 -5.91 -14.58 -3.44
C ILE A 47 -4.71 -15.13 -4.21
N GLY A 48 -3.64 -15.45 -3.49
CA GLY A 48 -2.40 -15.94 -4.07
C GLY A 48 -1.53 -14.87 -4.73
N GLY A 49 -2.00 -13.63 -4.75
CA GLY A 49 -1.23 -12.52 -5.31
C GLY A 49 -0.22 -11.95 -4.33
N GLU A 50 0.56 -10.99 -4.81
CA GLU A 50 1.61 -10.37 -4.02
C GLU A 50 1.89 -8.94 -4.48
N VAL A 51 2.58 -8.19 -3.63
CA VAL A 51 3.12 -6.88 -4.02
C VAL A 51 4.28 -7.07 -4.99
N GLY A 52 5.11 -8.07 -4.75
CA GLY A 52 6.36 -8.30 -5.43
C GLY A 52 7.52 -7.74 -4.62
N LEU A 53 8.70 -8.28 -4.85
CA LEU A 53 9.89 -7.85 -4.10
C LEU A 53 10.26 -6.43 -4.52
N GLU A 54 10.29 -5.51 -3.56
CA GLU A 54 10.53 -4.09 -3.79
C GLU A 54 11.58 -3.53 -2.83
N LEU A 55 12.20 -2.43 -3.28
CA LEU A 55 13.11 -1.62 -2.49
C LEU A 55 12.79 -0.16 -2.74
N HIS A 56 12.57 0.61 -1.68
CA HIS A 56 12.41 2.06 -1.74
C HIS A 56 13.53 2.70 -0.92
N ASN A 57 14.47 3.35 -1.60
CA ASN A 57 15.62 3.96 -0.93
C ASN A 57 15.32 5.32 -0.32
N ASP A 58 14.29 6.00 -0.84
CA ASP A 58 14.01 7.39 -0.51
C ASP A 58 12.73 7.58 0.31
N ASN A 59 12.06 6.48 0.67
CA ASN A 59 10.77 6.54 1.36
C ASN A 59 10.75 5.58 2.52
N ASP A 60 10.23 6.06 3.65
CA ASP A 60 9.68 5.15 4.65
C ASP A 60 8.26 4.80 4.23
N GLN A 61 7.80 3.62 4.59
CA GLN A 61 6.47 3.16 4.24
C GLN A 61 5.79 2.53 5.45
N PHE A 62 4.57 2.99 5.71
CA PHE A 62 3.68 2.41 6.71
C PHE A 62 2.56 1.68 5.96
N ILE A 63 2.39 0.39 6.19
CA ILE A 63 1.35 -0.39 5.55
C ILE A 63 0.40 -0.90 6.62
N GLY A 64 -0.87 -0.53 6.51
CA GLY A 64 -1.91 -1.05 7.38
C GLY A 64 -2.68 -2.17 6.70
N VAL A 65 -2.92 -3.25 7.43
CA VAL A 65 -3.78 -4.33 6.95
C VAL A 65 -5.20 -4.03 7.40
N GLU A 66 -6.10 -3.86 6.46
CA GLU A 66 -7.52 -3.61 6.76
C GLU A 66 -8.33 -4.88 6.78
N TYR A 67 -8.02 -5.83 5.87
CA TYR A 67 -8.81 -7.04 5.73
C TYR A 67 -7.97 -8.13 5.06
N GLY A 68 -8.08 -9.36 5.53
CA GLY A 68 -7.34 -10.49 4.98
C GLY A 68 -6.09 -10.83 5.77
N MET A 69 -5.26 -11.68 5.19
CA MET A 69 -4.03 -12.18 5.83
C MET A 69 -2.84 -11.98 4.91
N ALA A 70 -1.82 -11.32 5.42
CA ALA A 70 -0.57 -11.07 4.70
C ALA A 70 0.56 -11.92 5.28
N ALA A 71 1.39 -12.50 4.41
CA ALA A 71 2.69 -13.02 4.78
C ALA A 71 3.72 -11.94 4.45
N VAL A 72 4.51 -11.55 5.43
CA VAL A 72 5.42 -10.40 5.34
C VAL A 72 6.86 -10.89 5.31
N TYR A 73 7.62 -10.39 4.33
CA TYR A 73 9.04 -10.70 4.13
C TYR A 73 9.83 -9.41 4.08
N MET A 74 10.93 -9.33 4.82
CA MET A 74 11.80 -8.16 4.82
C MET A 74 13.27 -8.55 5.02
N GLY A 75 14.17 -7.69 4.54
CA GLY A 75 15.60 -7.88 4.73
C GLY A 75 16.42 -6.68 4.26
N ALA A 76 17.65 -6.58 4.75
CA ALA A 76 18.56 -5.51 4.39
C ALA A 76 19.12 -5.66 2.96
N THR A 77 19.15 -6.88 2.45
CA THR A 77 19.62 -7.19 1.10
C THR A 77 18.58 -8.04 0.39
N LYS A 78 18.63 -8.06 -0.94
CA LYS A 78 17.70 -8.85 -1.74
C LYS A 78 17.78 -10.34 -1.38
N GLN A 79 18.97 -10.85 -1.18
CA GLN A 79 19.22 -12.26 -0.84
C GLN A 79 18.90 -12.54 0.64
N GLY A 80 18.91 -11.52 1.46
CA GLY A 80 18.66 -11.62 2.90
C GLY A 80 17.20 -11.49 3.31
N VAL A 81 16.29 -11.40 2.36
CA VAL A 81 14.85 -11.28 2.66
C VAL A 81 14.37 -12.57 3.32
N LYS A 82 13.70 -12.43 4.46
CA LYS A 82 13.20 -13.56 5.25
C LYS A 82 11.77 -13.30 5.67
N PHE A 83 11.05 -14.39 5.93
CA PHE A 83 9.71 -14.32 6.51
C PHE A 83 9.78 -13.66 7.90
N VAL A 84 9.00 -12.61 8.09
CA VAL A 84 8.96 -11.85 9.36
C VAL A 84 7.75 -12.26 10.20
N GLY A 85 6.65 -12.57 9.56
CA GLY A 85 5.41 -12.94 10.26
C GLY A 85 4.19 -12.77 9.39
N ASN A 86 3.05 -13.15 9.93
CA ASN A 86 1.76 -12.90 9.32
C ASN A 86 1.13 -11.66 9.93
N ALA A 87 0.43 -10.88 9.10
CA ALA A 87 -0.27 -9.69 9.53
C ALA A 87 -1.71 -9.75 9.05
N ASN A 88 -2.65 -9.62 9.97
CA ASN A 88 -4.07 -9.54 9.65
C ASN A 88 -4.60 -8.16 10.02
N ALA A 89 -5.93 -7.99 10.04
CA ALA A 89 -6.54 -6.68 10.30
C ALA A 89 -5.95 -6.02 11.56
N ASP A 90 -5.74 -4.71 11.47
CA ASP A 90 -5.19 -3.85 12.52
C ASP A 90 -3.68 -3.98 12.73
N TYR A 91 -3.00 -4.83 11.97
CA TYR A 91 -1.54 -4.86 11.98
C TYR A 91 -0.97 -3.73 11.12
N ALA A 92 0.15 -3.19 11.56
CA ALA A 92 0.96 -2.28 10.78
C ALA A 92 2.26 -2.97 10.38
N ILE A 93 2.66 -2.77 9.12
CA ILE A 93 3.94 -3.23 8.59
C ILE A 93 4.77 -1.98 8.36
N ILE A 94 5.87 -1.84 9.07
CA ILE A 94 6.73 -0.66 8.99
C ILE A 94 7.95 -1.04 8.16
N VAL A 95 8.15 -0.34 7.04
CA VAL A 95 9.23 -0.60 6.10
C VAL A 95 10.11 0.63 6.02
N PRO A 96 11.24 0.66 6.74
CA PRO A 96 12.19 1.78 6.62
C PRO A 96 12.80 1.86 5.22
N ALA A 97 13.19 3.06 4.83
CA ALA A 97 13.92 3.27 3.59
C ALA A 97 15.12 2.31 3.51
N GLY A 98 15.37 1.75 2.33
CA GLY A 98 16.49 0.84 2.12
C GLY A 98 16.22 -0.60 2.55
N THR A 99 14.99 -0.95 2.86
CA THR A 99 14.61 -2.30 3.26
C THR A 99 13.93 -3.04 2.11
N TRP A 100 14.49 -4.16 1.68
CA TRP A 100 13.85 -5.06 0.74
C TRP A 100 12.64 -5.70 1.40
N HIS A 101 11.52 -5.76 0.69
CA HIS A 101 10.29 -6.29 1.27
C HIS A 101 9.36 -6.87 0.22
N ASN A 102 8.51 -7.79 0.65
CA ASN A 102 7.40 -8.31 -0.12
C ASN A 102 6.24 -8.65 0.81
N ILE A 103 5.05 -8.54 0.29
CA ILE A 103 3.81 -8.89 0.98
C ILE A 103 3.05 -9.82 0.05
N ILE A 104 2.70 -10.99 0.57
CA ILE A 104 1.98 -12.02 -0.18
C ILE A 104 0.62 -12.24 0.48
N ASN A 105 -0.44 -12.30 -0.32
CA ASN A 105 -1.75 -12.69 0.20
C ASN A 105 -1.74 -14.17 0.56
N ASP A 106 -1.71 -14.44 1.85
CA ASP A 106 -1.65 -15.79 2.43
C ASP A 106 -3.01 -16.24 2.94
N GLY A 107 -4.07 -15.53 2.62
CA GLY A 107 -5.42 -15.84 3.07
C GLY A 107 -6.29 -16.44 1.97
N ASN A 108 -7.58 -16.50 2.26
CA ASN A 108 -8.59 -17.05 1.36
C ASN A 108 -9.61 -16.01 0.89
N CYS A 109 -9.23 -14.75 0.95
CA CYS A 109 -10.02 -13.60 0.48
C CYS A 109 -9.09 -12.53 -0.05
N PRO A 110 -9.58 -11.51 -0.77
CA PRO A 110 -8.74 -10.40 -1.19
C PRO A 110 -8.10 -9.71 0.02
N LEU A 111 -6.83 -9.36 -0.10
CA LEU A 111 -6.09 -8.64 0.93
C LEU A 111 -6.23 -7.15 0.70
N LYS A 112 -6.82 -6.44 1.66
CA LYS A 112 -7.01 -5.00 1.58
C LYS A 112 -6.00 -4.29 2.44
N LEU A 113 -5.21 -3.42 1.81
CA LEU A 113 -4.12 -2.68 2.43
C LEU A 113 -4.29 -1.20 2.19
N TYR A 114 -3.77 -0.39 3.10
CA TYR A 114 -3.47 1.01 2.82
C TYR A 114 -2.01 1.26 3.14
N SER A 115 -1.40 2.19 2.42
CA SER A 115 0.00 2.55 2.62
C SER A 115 0.17 4.04 2.72
N VAL A 116 1.06 4.46 3.61
CA VAL A 116 1.54 5.83 3.68
C VAL A 116 3.02 5.82 3.32
N TYR A 117 3.36 6.56 2.27
CA TYR A 117 4.74 6.77 1.83
C TYR A 117 5.19 8.15 2.31
N ALA A 118 6.35 8.23 2.89
CA ALA A 118 6.94 9.49 3.34
C ALA A 118 8.39 9.57 2.87
N PRO A 119 8.70 10.41 1.89
CA PRO A 119 7.82 11.27 1.09
C PRO A 119 7.02 10.50 0.03
N PRO A 120 6.17 11.19 -0.77
CA PRO A 120 5.40 10.54 -1.83
C PRO A 120 6.26 9.74 -2.80
N HIS A 121 5.73 8.62 -3.28
CA HIS A 121 6.46 7.68 -4.16
C HIS A 121 5.83 7.55 -5.55
N HIS A 122 4.51 7.47 -5.62
CA HIS A 122 3.80 7.32 -6.90
C HIS A 122 3.33 8.66 -7.43
N PRO A 123 3.20 8.83 -8.77
CA PRO A 123 2.56 10.01 -9.32
C PRO A 123 1.14 10.18 -8.77
N LYS A 124 0.74 11.42 -8.55
CA LYS A 124 -0.63 11.74 -8.14
C LYS A 124 -1.61 11.23 -9.20
N GLY A 125 -2.71 10.63 -8.76
CA GLY A 125 -3.71 10.06 -9.66
C GLY A 125 -3.40 8.64 -10.12
N THR A 126 -2.36 8.01 -9.61
CA THR A 126 -1.99 6.64 -9.99
C THR A 126 -3.14 5.69 -9.73
N ILE A 127 -3.50 4.92 -10.75
CA ILE A 127 -4.43 3.79 -10.67
C ILE A 127 -3.81 2.63 -11.44
N HIS A 128 -3.52 1.54 -10.74
CA HIS A 128 -3.13 0.27 -11.33
C HIS A 128 -4.27 -0.71 -11.08
N LYS A 129 -4.97 -1.11 -12.15
CA LYS A 129 -6.09 -2.04 -12.00
C LYS A 129 -5.61 -3.43 -11.59
N THR A 130 -4.43 -3.82 -12.08
CA THR A 130 -3.81 -5.12 -11.82
C THR A 130 -2.33 -4.95 -11.49
N LYS A 131 -1.71 -5.99 -10.94
CA LYS A 131 -0.26 -6.02 -10.72
C LYS A 131 0.50 -5.85 -12.04
N PHE A 132 -0.03 -6.40 -13.13
CA PHE A 132 0.58 -6.24 -14.46
C PHE A 132 0.69 -4.77 -14.84
N ASP A 133 -0.35 -3.98 -14.60
CA ASP A 133 -0.33 -2.53 -14.86
C ASP A 133 0.74 -1.83 -14.04
N SER A 134 0.88 -2.23 -12.78
CA SER A 134 1.92 -1.68 -11.89
C SER A 134 3.32 -2.03 -12.39
N ASP A 135 3.53 -3.27 -12.81
CA ASP A 135 4.84 -3.71 -13.32
C ASP A 135 5.22 -2.95 -14.59
N LEU A 136 4.25 -2.69 -15.48
CA LEU A 136 4.49 -1.91 -16.69
C LEU A 136 4.82 -0.45 -16.42
N ALA A 137 4.25 0.11 -15.37
CA ALA A 137 4.42 1.53 -15.07
C ALA A 137 5.82 1.88 -14.54
N ASP A 138 6.50 0.92 -13.93
CA ASP A 138 7.85 1.08 -13.39
C ASP A 138 7.96 2.22 -12.36
N TYR A 139 6.92 2.38 -11.52
CA TYR A 139 6.98 3.34 -10.41
C TYR A 139 6.13 2.93 -9.22
#